data_69b2ffa1f6edc68688e8962c9a47ee3a
#
_entry.id   69b2ffa1f6edc68688e8962c9a47ee3a
#
_cell.length_a   1.000
_cell.length_b   1.000
_cell.length_c   1.000
_cell.angle_alpha   90.00
_cell.angle_beta   90.00
_cell.angle_gamma   90.00
#
_symmetry.space_group_name_H-M   'P 1'
#
loop_
_entity.id
_entity.type
_entity.pdbx_description
1 polymer ?
#
loop_
_entity_poly.entity_id
_entity_poly.type
_entity_poly.pdbx_seq_one_letter_code
_entity_poly.pdbx_strand_id
1 'polypeptide(L)'
;MRIIYLCQHFPPETGAPQIRVYEVSKELLKRGHQIEVLTAFPHHPKGVIPEEYRGMFYMFEEWDGIPVHRTWIYPSPKGSFWKRLASYFSFTFSSFYSIFKAKPTDVIICNSPPLFLGITGYIGAKLKRAKFVFNVADIWPESAVELGILKNKLFIKMATWLEHFLYRKSWKIATATEGIRDYMIKHGKPAKDVFLLPNGVNTDVFKPLPKNEELIKEIGLEGKTVFTYAGTMGYAQGLDSVLKAAALLKDEYPNVHFLFVGDGQEREKLIQMKEELQLDNVTFYGSVPVAKMPEIFSISDYSIVSLRNIDLFKGARPSKIFPAIATGTPVLYCGDGESANILLTHNCGRIAPPENPEGIAAEIRELLKISPEEYKTMSENGRKLAVEEYSWSRIVDDLLQHLSE
;
A
#
# COMPACT_ATOMS: atom_id res chain seq x y z
N MET A 1 -21.34 -15.70 5.12
CA MET A 1 -20.84 -15.20 6.43
C MET A 1 -21.19 -13.72 6.59
N ARG A 2 -21.31 -13.27 7.83
CA ARG A 2 -21.44 -11.85 8.18
C ARG A 2 -20.09 -11.39 8.73
N ILE A 3 -19.52 -10.36 8.15
CA ILE A 3 -18.16 -9.91 8.42
C ILE A 3 -18.21 -8.44 8.82
N ILE A 4 -17.52 -8.06 9.87
CA ILE A 4 -17.18 -6.68 10.18
C ILE A 4 -15.71 -6.45 9.81
N TYR A 5 -15.45 -5.39 9.04
CA TYR A 5 -14.09 -4.93 8.77
C TYR A 5 -13.83 -3.64 9.53
N LEU A 6 -13.01 -3.72 10.58
CA LEU A 6 -12.65 -2.59 11.44
C LEU A 6 -11.31 -2.00 11.00
N CYS A 7 -11.32 -0.75 10.56
CA CYS A 7 -10.12 -0.06 10.06
C CYS A 7 -10.20 1.43 10.36
N GLN A 8 -9.04 2.11 10.42
CA GLN A 8 -9.03 3.56 10.63
C GLN A 8 -9.37 4.33 9.35
N HIS A 9 -8.95 3.83 8.20
CA HIS A 9 -9.02 4.52 6.91
C HIS A 9 -9.88 3.77 5.90
N PHE A 10 -10.75 4.52 5.21
CA PHE A 10 -11.65 4.02 4.17
C PHE A 10 -11.95 5.17 3.18
N PRO A 11 -12.39 4.90 1.93
CA PRO A 11 -12.80 5.97 1.03
C PRO A 11 -13.75 6.99 1.68
N PRO A 12 -13.70 8.29 1.27
CA PRO A 12 -13.02 8.84 0.09
C PRO A 12 -11.51 9.08 0.24
N GLU A 13 -10.91 8.72 1.36
CA GLU A 13 -9.46 8.79 1.52
C GLU A 13 -8.77 7.86 0.52
N THR A 14 -7.60 8.28 0.00
CA THR A 14 -6.81 7.53 -0.97
C THR A 14 -5.51 7.02 -0.36
N GLY A 15 -5.17 5.77 -0.63
CA GLY A 15 -3.95 5.11 -0.18
C GLY A 15 -4.10 3.60 -0.17
N ALA A 16 -3.01 2.86 0.00
CA ALA A 16 -3.02 1.40 -0.05
C ALA A 16 -3.93 0.75 1.02
N PRO A 17 -3.95 1.21 2.30
CA PRO A 17 -4.84 0.64 3.30
C PRO A 17 -6.32 0.83 2.98
N GLN A 18 -6.70 2.00 2.47
CA GLN A 18 -8.07 2.33 2.10
C GLN A 18 -8.56 1.47 0.93
N ILE A 19 -7.75 1.39 -0.13
CA ILE A 19 -8.03 0.58 -1.32
C ILE A 19 -8.18 -0.88 -0.94
N ARG A 20 -7.30 -1.42 -0.09
CA ARG A 20 -7.38 -2.80 0.38
C ARG A 20 -8.74 -3.10 1.03
N VAL A 21 -9.17 -2.31 2.01
CA VAL A 21 -10.43 -2.56 2.72
C VAL A 21 -11.61 -2.45 1.77
N TYR A 22 -11.61 -1.45 0.91
CA TYR A 22 -12.67 -1.22 -0.08
C TYR A 22 -12.80 -2.39 -1.07
N GLU A 23 -11.69 -2.78 -1.70
CA GLU A 23 -11.72 -3.84 -2.72
C GLU A 23 -12.04 -5.22 -2.10
N VAL A 24 -11.48 -5.53 -0.92
CA VAL A 24 -11.84 -6.75 -0.19
C VAL A 24 -13.33 -6.75 0.15
N SER A 25 -13.88 -5.61 0.59
CA SER A 25 -15.31 -5.49 0.91
C SER A 25 -16.19 -5.70 -0.32
N LYS A 26 -15.82 -5.11 -1.46
CA LYS A 26 -16.53 -5.31 -2.74
C LYS A 26 -16.52 -6.76 -3.19
N GLU A 27 -15.36 -7.39 -3.13
CA GLU A 27 -15.21 -8.80 -3.53
C GLU A 27 -16.00 -9.74 -2.62
N LEU A 28 -16.07 -9.46 -1.31
CA LEU A 28 -16.91 -10.20 -0.38
C LEU A 28 -18.41 -10.04 -0.70
N LEU A 29 -18.87 -8.82 -1.00
CA LEU A 29 -20.26 -8.58 -1.42
C LEU A 29 -20.61 -9.31 -2.72
N LYS A 30 -19.73 -9.28 -3.74
CA LYS A 30 -19.92 -10.02 -5.00
C LYS A 30 -20.12 -11.52 -4.78
N ARG A 31 -19.53 -12.09 -3.74
CA ARG A 31 -19.65 -13.52 -3.36
C ARG A 31 -20.85 -13.80 -2.45
N GLY A 32 -21.72 -12.81 -2.23
CA GLY A 32 -22.94 -12.96 -1.43
C GLY A 32 -22.70 -12.94 0.09
N HIS A 33 -21.53 -12.51 0.56
CA HIS A 33 -21.29 -12.28 1.98
C HIS A 33 -21.86 -10.94 2.42
N GLN A 34 -22.27 -10.85 3.69
CA GLN A 34 -22.66 -9.58 4.30
C GLN A 34 -21.43 -8.96 4.95
N ILE A 35 -21.16 -7.70 4.66
CA ILE A 35 -20.05 -6.96 5.24
C ILE A 35 -20.54 -5.61 5.76
N GLU A 36 -20.00 -5.19 6.89
CA GLU A 36 -20.10 -3.83 7.41
C GLU A 36 -18.70 -3.31 7.70
N VAL A 37 -18.40 -2.09 7.24
CA VAL A 37 -17.11 -1.43 7.51
C VAL A 37 -17.29 -0.46 8.66
N LEU A 38 -16.45 -0.59 9.69
CA LEU A 38 -16.37 0.34 10.81
C LEU A 38 -15.09 1.15 10.67
N THR A 39 -15.21 2.47 10.51
CA THR A 39 -14.07 3.34 10.18
C THR A 39 -14.17 4.71 10.84
N ALA A 40 -13.09 5.50 10.77
CA ALA A 40 -13.11 6.87 11.22
C ALA A 40 -13.73 7.82 10.17
N PHE A 41 -14.10 9.03 10.59
CA PHE A 41 -14.36 10.10 9.64
C PHE A 41 -13.10 10.38 8.80
N PRO A 42 -13.26 10.70 7.50
CA PRO A 42 -12.14 11.03 6.64
C PRO A 42 -11.32 12.20 7.21
N HIS A 43 -10.00 12.08 7.21
CA HIS A 43 -9.09 13.10 7.71
C HIS A 43 -7.71 13.08 7.05
N HIS A 44 -7.37 11.99 6.36
CA HIS A 44 -6.09 11.81 5.66
C HIS A 44 -6.21 12.26 4.19
N PRO A 45 -5.16 12.87 3.60
CA PRO A 45 -3.83 13.18 4.17
C PRO A 45 -3.74 14.53 4.88
N LYS A 46 -4.77 15.38 4.79
CA LYS A 46 -4.72 16.78 5.26
C LYS A 46 -4.75 16.92 6.79
N GLY A 47 -5.16 15.88 7.52
CA GLY A 47 -5.35 15.94 8.98
C GLY A 47 -6.50 16.85 9.40
N VAL A 48 -7.52 16.99 8.55
CA VAL A 48 -8.72 17.80 8.80
C VAL A 48 -9.93 16.99 8.39
N ILE A 49 -10.94 16.95 9.24
CA ILE A 49 -12.24 16.34 8.92
C ILE A 49 -12.99 17.28 7.96
N PRO A 50 -13.47 16.79 6.80
CA PRO A 50 -14.27 17.57 5.85
C PRO A 50 -15.54 18.16 6.48
N GLU A 51 -16.06 19.22 5.90
CA GLU A 51 -17.18 19.98 6.48
C GLU A 51 -18.45 19.13 6.67
N GLU A 52 -18.73 18.26 5.73
CA GLU A 52 -19.86 17.34 5.77
C GLU A 52 -19.87 16.38 6.97
N TYR A 53 -18.70 16.16 7.61
CA TYR A 53 -18.56 15.28 8.78
C TYR A 53 -18.29 16.06 10.08
N ARG A 54 -18.14 17.39 10.04
CA ARG A 54 -17.80 18.19 11.24
C ARG A 54 -18.93 18.21 12.25
N GLY A 55 -18.55 18.13 13.53
CA GLY A 55 -19.50 18.16 14.64
C GLY A 55 -20.25 16.86 14.90
N MET A 56 -20.06 15.86 14.06
CA MET A 56 -20.67 14.56 14.24
C MET A 56 -19.78 13.64 15.08
N PHE A 57 -20.40 12.79 15.91
CA PHE A 57 -19.72 11.72 16.62
C PHE A 57 -19.83 10.38 15.88
N TYR A 58 -20.94 10.17 15.19
CA TYR A 58 -21.26 8.95 14.45
C TYR A 58 -22.11 9.27 13.24
N MET A 59 -21.87 8.51 12.16
CA MET A 59 -22.67 8.53 10.93
C MET A 59 -22.73 7.12 10.34
N PHE A 60 -23.89 6.77 9.81
CA PHE A 60 -24.07 5.58 8.97
C PHE A 60 -24.29 6.04 7.53
N GLU A 61 -23.56 5.47 6.62
CA GLU A 61 -23.70 5.71 5.18
C GLU A 61 -23.53 4.42 4.38
N GLU A 62 -23.84 4.46 3.11
CA GLU A 62 -23.57 3.40 2.17
C GLU A 62 -22.58 3.89 1.11
N TRP A 63 -21.50 3.14 0.89
CA TRP A 63 -20.47 3.45 -0.09
C TRP A 63 -20.36 2.32 -1.09
N ASP A 64 -20.82 2.56 -2.32
CA ASP A 64 -20.88 1.52 -3.39
C ASP A 64 -21.51 0.20 -2.94
N GLY A 65 -22.61 0.28 -2.22
CA GLY A 65 -23.33 -0.86 -1.65
C GLY A 65 -22.71 -1.44 -0.38
N ILE A 66 -21.64 -0.88 0.13
CA ILE A 66 -20.99 -1.27 1.39
C ILE A 66 -21.58 -0.44 2.54
N PRO A 67 -22.22 -1.05 3.55
CA PRO A 67 -22.62 -0.36 4.77
C PRO A 67 -21.40 0.11 5.56
N VAL A 68 -21.33 1.40 5.86
CA VAL A 68 -20.20 2.03 6.54
C VAL A 68 -20.66 2.76 7.79
N HIS A 69 -20.06 2.42 8.92
CA HIS A 69 -20.22 3.09 10.20
C HIS A 69 -19.01 3.97 10.46
N ARG A 70 -19.17 5.29 10.41
CA ARG A 70 -18.10 6.24 10.72
C ARG A 70 -18.23 6.76 12.13
N THR A 71 -17.10 6.85 12.83
CA THR A 71 -17.04 7.44 14.17
C THR A 71 -15.97 8.52 14.23
N TRP A 72 -16.11 9.37 15.23
CA TRP A 72 -15.23 10.50 15.46
C TRP A 72 -13.77 10.06 15.68
N ILE A 73 -12.86 10.85 15.15
CA ILE A 73 -11.42 10.74 15.39
C ILE A 73 -10.87 12.15 15.66
N TYR A 74 -9.88 12.25 16.53
CA TYR A 74 -9.09 13.46 16.67
C TYR A 74 -8.21 13.63 15.41
N PRO A 75 -8.49 14.61 14.54
CA PRO A 75 -7.69 14.77 13.33
C PRO A 75 -6.30 15.26 13.73
N SER A 76 -5.27 14.56 13.23
CA SER A 76 -3.87 14.93 13.47
C SER A 76 -3.28 15.50 12.20
N PRO A 77 -3.12 16.83 12.07
CA PRO A 77 -2.34 17.38 10.98
C PRO A 77 -0.88 16.93 11.09
N LYS A 78 -0.16 16.93 9.98
CA LYS A 78 1.27 16.55 9.89
C LYS A 78 2.05 17.08 11.10
N GLY A 79 2.71 16.22 11.87
CA GLY A 79 3.55 16.69 12.97
C GLY A 79 3.84 15.68 14.07
N SER A 80 3.57 16.07 15.30
CA SER A 80 4.00 15.41 16.52
C SER A 80 3.52 13.97 16.68
N PHE A 81 4.43 13.07 17.11
CA PHE A 81 4.11 11.70 17.52
C PHE A 81 2.93 11.64 18.50
N TRP A 82 2.87 12.55 19.48
CA TRP A 82 1.79 12.58 20.48
C TRP A 82 0.43 12.91 19.87
N LYS A 83 0.35 13.76 18.86
CA LYS A 83 -0.89 14.04 18.15
C LYS A 83 -1.38 12.83 17.35
N ARG A 84 -0.47 12.10 16.71
CA ARG A 84 -0.82 10.82 16.06
C ARG A 84 -1.32 9.78 17.05
N LEU A 85 -0.69 9.69 18.20
CA LEU A 85 -1.11 8.79 19.25
C LEU A 85 -2.51 9.16 19.80
N ALA A 86 -2.77 10.46 20.02
CA ALA A 86 -4.10 10.95 20.38
C ALA A 86 -5.16 10.60 19.33
N SER A 87 -4.81 10.72 18.03
CA SER A 87 -5.66 10.29 16.92
C SER A 87 -6.00 8.79 17.02
N TYR A 88 -5.00 7.94 17.23
CA TYR A 88 -5.19 6.49 17.36
C TYR A 88 -6.08 6.12 18.56
N PHE A 89 -5.82 6.69 19.72
CA PHE A 89 -6.65 6.44 20.91
C PHE A 89 -8.06 6.96 20.75
N SER A 90 -8.24 8.16 20.23
CA SER A 90 -9.58 8.73 20.04
C SER A 90 -10.46 7.84 19.17
N PHE A 91 -9.92 7.32 18.05
CA PHE A 91 -10.65 6.39 17.21
C PHE A 91 -10.84 5.02 17.88
N THR A 92 -9.82 4.50 18.57
CA THR A 92 -9.95 3.26 19.33
C THR A 92 -11.18 3.32 20.28
N PHE A 93 -11.37 4.42 21.00
CA PHE A 93 -12.52 4.58 21.90
C PHE A 93 -13.82 4.84 21.16
N SER A 94 -13.85 5.75 20.17
CA SER A 94 -15.08 6.06 19.43
C SER A 94 -15.61 4.87 18.64
N SER A 95 -14.72 4.02 18.11
CA SER A 95 -15.08 2.83 17.33
C SER A 95 -15.87 1.77 18.13
N PHE A 96 -15.80 1.77 19.48
CA PHE A 96 -16.70 0.94 20.30
C PHE A 96 -18.17 1.25 20.04
N TYR A 97 -18.51 2.53 19.83
CA TYR A 97 -19.89 2.90 19.51
C TYR A 97 -20.36 2.24 18.21
N SER A 98 -19.53 2.21 17.19
CA SER A 98 -19.86 1.53 15.93
C SER A 98 -20.01 0.01 16.09
N ILE A 99 -19.23 -0.63 16.98
CA ILE A 99 -19.41 -2.06 17.33
C ILE A 99 -20.83 -2.33 17.84
N PHE A 100 -21.37 -1.46 18.72
CA PHE A 100 -22.73 -1.63 19.24
C PHE A 100 -23.81 -1.39 18.17
N LYS A 101 -23.57 -0.48 17.23
CA LYS A 101 -24.51 -0.17 16.14
C LYS A 101 -24.51 -1.21 15.03
N ALA A 102 -23.38 -1.86 14.76
CA ALA A 102 -23.23 -2.88 13.73
C ALA A 102 -24.08 -4.13 14.04
N LYS A 103 -24.51 -4.81 12.98
CA LYS A 103 -25.31 -6.04 13.08
C LYS A 103 -24.54 -7.20 13.74
N PRO A 104 -25.24 -8.27 14.16
CA PRO A 104 -24.57 -9.50 14.56
C PRO A 104 -23.65 -10.01 13.47
N THR A 105 -22.44 -10.46 13.84
CA THR A 105 -21.40 -10.85 12.89
C THR A 105 -20.77 -12.19 13.28
N ASP A 106 -20.22 -12.90 12.29
CA ASP A 106 -19.53 -14.17 12.51
C ASP A 106 -18.00 -13.95 12.69
N VAL A 107 -17.47 -12.91 12.01
CA VAL A 107 -16.03 -12.59 12.02
C VAL A 107 -15.83 -11.07 12.12
N ILE A 108 -14.86 -10.64 12.92
CA ILE A 108 -14.33 -9.27 12.93
C ILE A 108 -12.90 -9.30 12.44
N ILE A 109 -12.63 -8.68 11.27
CA ILE A 109 -11.29 -8.43 10.75
C ILE A 109 -10.88 -7.03 11.18
N CYS A 110 -9.77 -6.89 11.91
CA CYS A 110 -9.30 -5.60 12.40
C CYS A 110 -7.90 -5.30 11.88
N ASN A 111 -7.74 -4.15 11.24
CA ASN A 111 -6.45 -3.70 10.70
C ASN A 111 -5.50 -3.18 11.78
N SER A 112 -4.23 -3.49 11.61
CA SER A 112 -3.08 -2.88 12.29
C SER A 112 -2.04 -2.44 11.24
N PRO A 113 -1.50 -1.23 11.29
CA PRO A 113 -1.76 -0.14 12.24
C PRO A 113 -3.15 0.51 12.11
N PRO A 114 -3.66 1.16 13.18
CA PRO A 114 -3.01 1.33 14.49
C PRO A 114 -3.20 0.11 15.40
N LEU A 115 -2.15 -0.27 16.13
CA LEU A 115 -2.17 -1.42 17.04
C LEU A 115 -3.33 -1.34 18.06
N PHE A 116 -3.58 -0.14 18.61
CA PHE A 116 -4.59 0.06 19.67
C PHE A 116 -6.01 -0.28 19.21
N LEU A 117 -6.31 -0.17 17.92
CA LEU A 117 -7.60 -0.55 17.35
C LEU A 117 -7.90 -2.04 17.56
N GLY A 118 -6.86 -2.87 17.67
CA GLY A 118 -6.99 -4.28 18.02
C GLY A 118 -7.71 -4.52 19.35
N ILE A 119 -7.68 -3.56 20.30
CA ILE A 119 -8.44 -3.64 21.56
C ILE A 119 -9.94 -3.63 21.25
N THR A 120 -10.39 -2.68 20.42
CA THR A 120 -11.79 -2.60 19.98
C THR A 120 -12.19 -3.85 19.21
N GLY A 121 -11.32 -4.32 18.28
CA GLY A 121 -11.56 -5.54 17.52
C GLY A 121 -11.73 -6.77 18.42
N TYR A 122 -10.82 -6.98 19.36
CA TYR A 122 -10.87 -8.11 20.30
C TYR A 122 -12.10 -8.06 21.23
N ILE A 123 -12.35 -6.91 21.87
CA ILE A 123 -13.51 -6.76 22.78
C ILE A 123 -14.81 -6.85 21.99
N GLY A 124 -14.88 -6.22 20.81
CA GLY A 124 -16.04 -6.30 19.91
C GLY A 124 -16.35 -7.74 19.50
N ALA A 125 -15.32 -8.52 19.18
CA ALA A 125 -15.48 -9.94 18.84
C ALA A 125 -16.04 -10.74 20.03
N LYS A 126 -15.56 -10.46 21.25
CA LYS A 126 -16.11 -11.08 22.47
C LYS A 126 -17.58 -10.71 22.70
N LEU A 127 -17.94 -9.43 22.59
CA LEU A 127 -19.31 -8.94 22.78
C LEU A 127 -20.28 -9.53 21.75
N LYS A 128 -19.84 -9.67 20.49
CA LYS A 128 -20.66 -10.23 19.40
C LYS A 128 -20.57 -11.75 19.27
N ARG A 129 -19.75 -12.42 20.09
CA ARG A 129 -19.44 -13.85 19.99
C ARG A 129 -18.89 -14.25 18.61
N ALA A 130 -18.11 -13.36 18.01
CA ALA A 130 -17.49 -13.52 16.70
C ALA A 130 -16.05 -14.03 16.80
N LYS A 131 -15.53 -14.63 15.72
CA LYS A 131 -14.11 -14.93 15.56
C LYS A 131 -13.33 -13.63 15.34
N PHE A 132 -12.17 -13.47 15.96
CA PHE A 132 -11.31 -12.29 15.84
C PHE A 132 -10.12 -12.57 14.91
N VAL A 133 -10.08 -11.91 13.77
CA VAL A 133 -8.95 -11.93 12.84
C VAL A 133 -8.19 -10.60 12.95
N PHE A 134 -6.90 -10.69 13.27
CA PHE A 134 -6.04 -9.52 13.37
C PHE A 134 -5.21 -9.39 12.10
N ASN A 135 -5.46 -8.34 11.30
CA ASN A 135 -4.77 -8.09 10.04
C ASN A 135 -3.57 -7.18 10.28
N VAL A 136 -2.37 -7.75 10.26
CA VAL A 136 -1.11 -7.07 10.56
C VAL A 136 -0.42 -6.71 9.24
N ALA A 137 -0.50 -5.44 8.87
CA ALA A 137 0.15 -4.92 7.68
C ALA A 137 1.57 -4.37 7.94
N ASP A 138 1.90 -4.14 9.22
CA ASP A 138 3.19 -3.65 9.68
C ASP A 138 3.42 -4.09 11.14
N ILE A 139 4.64 -4.46 11.49
CA ILE A 139 5.00 -4.86 12.86
C ILE A 139 5.23 -3.60 13.68
N TRP A 140 4.25 -3.22 14.47
CA TRP A 140 4.30 -2.05 15.33
C TRP A 140 4.25 -2.48 16.80
N PRO A 141 5.16 -2.06 17.69
CA PRO A 141 5.96 -0.84 17.63
C PRO A 141 7.35 -0.95 16.97
N GLU A 142 7.78 -2.13 16.56
CA GLU A 142 9.16 -2.38 16.09
C GLU A 142 9.54 -1.46 14.91
N SER A 143 8.69 -1.35 13.89
CA SER A 143 8.91 -0.44 12.77
C SER A 143 9.07 1.02 13.18
N ALA A 144 8.30 1.49 14.17
CA ALA A 144 8.42 2.85 14.68
C ALA A 144 9.71 3.08 15.48
N VAL A 145 10.25 2.04 16.13
CA VAL A 145 11.52 2.07 16.84
C VAL A 145 12.68 2.10 15.84
N GLU A 146 12.69 1.24 14.84
CA GLU A 146 13.73 1.19 13.80
C GLU A 146 13.82 2.48 12.99
N LEU A 147 12.67 3.10 12.69
CA LEU A 147 12.61 4.41 12.05
C LEU A 147 12.97 5.57 12.99
N GLY A 148 13.34 5.30 14.24
CA GLY A 148 13.70 6.31 15.24
C GLY A 148 12.54 7.22 15.68
N ILE A 149 11.32 6.88 15.33
CA ILE A 149 10.11 7.66 15.66
C ILE A 149 9.71 7.46 17.12
N LEU A 150 9.91 6.26 17.65
CA LEU A 150 9.54 5.88 19.00
C LEU A 150 10.78 5.54 19.84
N LYS A 151 11.02 6.34 20.90
CA LYS A 151 12.21 6.21 21.77
C LYS A 151 11.89 5.92 23.22
N ASN A 152 10.66 6.13 23.68
CA ASN A 152 10.28 5.92 25.09
C ASN A 152 10.21 4.42 25.41
N LYS A 153 11.15 3.93 26.21
CA LYS A 153 11.27 2.49 26.57
C LYS A 153 10.05 1.92 27.27
N LEU A 154 9.40 2.69 28.16
CA LEU A 154 8.20 2.23 28.87
C LEU A 154 7.04 2.05 27.89
N PHE A 155 6.84 3.03 27.02
CA PHE A 155 5.80 2.97 25.99
C PHE A 155 6.04 1.82 25.00
N ILE A 156 7.30 1.61 24.56
CA ILE A 156 7.67 0.46 23.72
C ILE A 156 7.29 -0.84 24.41
N LYS A 157 7.67 -1.03 25.69
CA LYS A 157 7.35 -2.24 26.45
C LYS A 157 5.83 -2.49 26.57
N MET A 158 5.05 -1.44 26.82
CA MET A 158 3.59 -1.53 26.88
C MET A 158 2.96 -1.89 25.53
N ALA A 159 3.46 -1.27 24.47
CA ALA A 159 2.98 -1.51 23.10
C ALA A 159 3.33 -2.94 22.62
N THR A 160 4.54 -3.41 22.86
CA THR A 160 4.95 -4.80 22.57
C THR A 160 4.15 -5.82 23.40
N TRP A 161 3.86 -5.51 24.67
CA TRP A 161 2.97 -6.35 25.47
C TRP A 161 1.55 -6.44 24.87
N LEU A 162 0.98 -5.29 24.44
CA LEU A 162 -0.34 -5.26 23.80
C LEU A 162 -0.34 -6.02 22.47
N GLU A 163 0.69 -5.83 21.67
CA GLU A 163 0.89 -6.53 20.42
C GLU A 163 0.85 -8.05 20.64
N HIS A 164 1.70 -8.58 21.52
CA HIS A 164 1.74 -10.01 21.84
C HIS A 164 0.45 -10.51 22.46
N PHE A 165 -0.23 -9.67 23.25
CA PHE A 165 -1.57 -10.00 23.78
C PHE A 165 -2.57 -10.21 22.65
N LEU A 166 -2.64 -9.27 21.68
CA LEU A 166 -3.54 -9.35 20.53
C LEU A 166 -3.22 -10.55 19.63
N TYR A 167 -1.93 -10.85 19.39
CA TYR A 167 -1.52 -12.03 18.64
C TYR A 167 -2.00 -13.33 19.29
N ARG A 168 -1.85 -13.47 20.61
CA ARG A 168 -2.33 -14.65 21.32
C ARG A 168 -3.86 -14.77 21.37
N LYS A 169 -4.57 -13.63 21.41
CA LYS A 169 -6.04 -13.60 21.53
C LYS A 169 -6.79 -13.63 20.21
N SER A 170 -6.12 -13.37 19.11
CA SER A 170 -6.71 -13.54 17.77
C SER A 170 -6.95 -15.03 17.47
N TRP A 171 -8.07 -15.31 16.83
CA TRP A 171 -8.34 -16.64 16.28
C TRP A 171 -7.35 -16.95 15.15
N LYS A 172 -7.26 -16.07 14.15
CA LYS A 172 -6.24 -16.11 13.08
C LYS A 172 -5.58 -14.74 12.93
N ILE A 173 -4.37 -14.73 12.36
CA ILE A 173 -3.64 -13.52 11.96
C ILE A 173 -3.52 -13.51 10.45
N ALA A 174 -3.95 -12.42 9.82
CA ALA A 174 -3.67 -12.10 8.44
C ALA A 174 -2.42 -11.20 8.37
N THR A 175 -1.52 -11.45 7.43
CA THR A 175 -0.27 -10.69 7.28
C THR A 175 -0.10 -10.18 5.86
N ALA A 176 0.48 -8.99 5.70
CA ALA A 176 0.66 -8.39 4.38
C ALA A 176 1.82 -9.02 3.58
N THR A 177 2.78 -9.63 4.25
CA THR A 177 4.02 -10.17 3.65
C THR A 177 4.44 -11.46 4.33
N GLU A 178 5.29 -12.25 3.64
CA GLU A 178 5.87 -13.48 4.21
C GLU A 178 6.76 -13.15 5.42
N GLY A 179 7.53 -12.07 5.34
CA GLY A 179 8.39 -11.65 6.46
C GLY A 179 7.59 -11.39 7.74
N ILE A 180 6.42 -10.73 7.64
CA ILE A 180 5.51 -10.55 8.79
C ILE A 180 4.94 -11.89 9.25
N ARG A 181 4.58 -12.79 8.33
CA ARG A 181 4.08 -14.13 8.65
C ARG A 181 5.13 -14.94 9.44
N ASP A 182 6.35 -14.97 8.96
CA ASP A 182 7.45 -15.69 9.62
C ASP A 182 7.74 -15.10 11.01
N TYR A 183 7.69 -13.76 11.14
CA TYR A 183 7.77 -13.10 12.43
C TYR A 183 6.69 -13.59 13.40
N MET A 184 5.42 -13.68 12.95
CA MET A 184 4.32 -14.16 13.80
C MET A 184 4.53 -15.61 14.25
N ILE A 185 4.96 -16.47 13.36
CA ILE A 185 5.24 -17.90 13.65
C ILE A 185 6.40 -18.01 14.64
N LYS A 186 7.49 -17.26 14.42
CA LYS A 186 8.64 -17.21 15.33
C LYS A 186 8.26 -16.73 16.74
N HIS A 187 7.26 -15.86 16.86
CA HIS A 187 6.76 -15.35 18.14
C HIS A 187 5.62 -16.20 18.72
N GLY A 188 5.47 -17.44 18.28
CA GLY A 188 4.65 -18.46 18.92
C GLY A 188 3.21 -18.56 18.43
N LYS A 189 2.83 -17.90 17.33
CA LYS A 189 1.54 -18.16 16.69
C LYS A 189 1.65 -19.42 15.84
N PRO A 190 0.74 -20.41 15.99
CA PRO A 190 0.77 -21.60 15.14
C PRO A 190 0.67 -21.25 13.66
N ALA A 191 1.50 -21.87 12.81
CA ALA A 191 1.55 -21.56 11.37
C ALA A 191 0.19 -21.70 10.66
N LYS A 192 -0.64 -22.65 11.09
CA LYS A 192 -2.02 -22.84 10.59
C LYS A 192 -2.97 -21.68 10.89
N ASP A 193 -2.64 -20.86 11.89
CA ASP A 193 -3.44 -19.70 12.31
C ASP A 193 -2.91 -18.37 11.72
N VAL A 194 -1.89 -18.44 10.86
CA VAL A 194 -1.30 -17.27 10.19
C VAL A 194 -1.38 -17.46 8.68
N PHE A 195 -1.99 -16.50 7.98
CA PHE A 195 -2.14 -16.56 6.53
C PHE A 195 -1.82 -15.21 5.88
N LEU A 196 -1.57 -15.22 4.57
CA LEU A 196 -1.31 -14.01 3.81
C LEU A 196 -2.60 -13.31 3.42
N LEU A 197 -2.62 -12.00 3.58
CA LEU A 197 -3.59 -11.07 3.00
C LEU A 197 -2.79 -9.90 2.41
N PRO A 198 -2.15 -10.09 1.25
CA PRO A 198 -1.26 -9.10 0.66
C PRO A 198 -2.02 -7.90 0.10
N ASN A 199 -1.28 -6.90 -0.38
CA ASN A 199 -1.86 -5.89 -1.25
C ASN A 199 -2.14 -6.52 -2.61
N GLY A 200 -3.28 -6.18 -3.18
CA GLY A 200 -3.70 -6.63 -4.48
C GLY A 200 -3.90 -5.48 -5.47
N VAL A 201 -4.41 -5.84 -6.63
CA VAL A 201 -4.76 -4.92 -7.70
C VAL A 201 -6.11 -5.30 -8.32
N ASN A 202 -6.86 -4.29 -8.72
CA ASN A 202 -8.08 -4.49 -9.52
C ASN A 202 -7.67 -4.72 -10.98
N THR A 203 -7.63 -5.97 -11.42
CA THR A 203 -7.14 -6.36 -12.74
C THR A 203 -8.12 -6.06 -13.88
N ASP A 204 -9.34 -5.66 -13.57
CA ASP A 204 -10.32 -5.17 -14.54
C ASP A 204 -10.05 -3.70 -14.89
N VAL A 205 -9.60 -2.92 -13.91
CA VAL A 205 -9.19 -1.52 -14.07
C VAL A 205 -7.77 -1.43 -14.60
N PHE A 206 -6.82 -2.09 -13.92
CA PHE A 206 -5.42 -2.14 -14.30
C PHE A 206 -5.18 -3.31 -15.27
N LYS A 207 -5.23 -3.03 -16.54
CA LYS A 207 -4.98 -3.96 -17.64
C LYS A 207 -4.18 -3.29 -18.74
N PRO A 208 -3.51 -4.05 -19.59
CA PRO A 208 -2.80 -3.47 -20.73
C PRO A 208 -3.74 -2.63 -21.60
N LEU A 209 -3.35 -1.41 -21.90
CA LEU A 209 -4.04 -0.50 -22.81
C LEU A 209 -3.13 -0.15 -23.98
N PRO A 210 -3.69 0.19 -25.16
CA PRO A 210 -2.90 0.84 -26.23
C PRO A 210 -2.23 2.12 -25.72
N LYS A 211 -1.08 2.47 -26.29
CA LYS A 211 -0.40 3.73 -25.95
C LYS A 211 -1.34 4.93 -26.20
N ASN A 212 -1.43 5.81 -25.23
CA ASN A 212 -2.21 7.04 -25.34
C ASN A 212 -1.35 8.12 -26.01
N GLU A 213 -1.44 8.21 -27.35
CA GLU A 213 -0.66 9.13 -28.17
C GLU A 213 -0.96 10.62 -27.87
N GLU A 214 -2.18 10.93 -27.43
CA GLU A 214 -2.55 12.30 -27.05
C GLU A 214 -1.81 12.70 -25.76
N LEU A 215 -1.79 11.83 -24.77
CA LEU A 215 -1.07 12.05 -23.51
C LEU A 215 0.46 12.10 -23.73
N ILE A 216 1.01 11.28 -24.62
CA ILE A 216 2.44 11.33 -25.02
C ILE A 216 2.77 12.73 -25.54
N LYS A 217 1.96 13.28 -26.44
CA LYS A 217 2.17 14.63 -27.00
C LYS A 217 1.97 15.73 -25.95
N GLU A 218 0.94 15.59 -25.11
CA GLU A 218 0.64 16.57 -24.05
C GLU A 218 1.83 16.74 -23.09
N ILE A 219 2.50 15.63 -22.74
CA ILE A 219 3.62 15.62 -21.80
C ILE A 219 4.98 15.85 -22.51
N GLY A 220 5.04 15.76 -23.86
CA GLY A 220 6.26 15.92 -24.65
C GLY A 220 7.18 14.70 -24.59
N LEU A 221 6.60 13.50 -24.66
CA LEU A 221 7.30 12.22 -24.52
C LEU A 221 7.47 11.47 -25.86
N GLU A 222 7.24 12.16 -27.01
CA GLU A 222 7.40 11.55 -28.32
C GLU A 222 8.84 11.03 -28.54
N GLY A 223 8.94 9.76 -28.92
CA GLY A 223 10.22 9.08 -29.16
C GLY A 223 11.05 8.81 -27.91
N LYS A 224 10.50 9.00 -26.72
CA LYS A 224 11.17 8.70 -25.46
C LYS A 224 10.90 7.29 -24.99
N THR A 225 11.87 6.71 -24.29
CA THR A 225 11.69 5.53 -23.44
C THR A 225 11.38 6.01 -22.02
N VAL A 226 10.19 5.72 -21.52
CA VAL A 226 9.64 6.34 -20.31
C VAL A 226 9.74 5.40 -19.12
N PHE A 227 10.47 5.85 -18.09
CA PHE A 227 10.55 5.23 -16.78
C PHE A 227 9.64 5.99 -15.81
N THR A 228 8.55 5.37 -15.38
CA THR A 228 7.52 6.04 -14.55
C THR A 228 7.60 5.63 -13.10
N TYR A 229 7.71 6.60 -12.21
CA TYR A 229 7.37 6.42 -10.80
C TYR A 229 5.94 6.90 -10.55
N ALA A 230 5.10 6.05 -9.98
CA ALA A 230 3.70 6.38 -9.70
C ALA A 230 3.33 6.16 -8.23
N GLY A 231 3.00 7.23 -7.53
CA GLY A 231 2.49 7.18 -6.15
C GLY A 231 3.04 8.23 -5.20
N THR A 232 2.93 7.97 -3.88
CA THR A 232 3.36 8.91 -2.84
C THR A 232 4.87 9.13 -2.86
N MET A 233 5.30 10.38 -2.94
CA MET A 233 6.70 10.81 -2.87
C MET A 233 7.05 11.13 -1.42
N GLY A 234 7.36 10.09 -0.63
CA GLY A 234 7.71 10.22 0.78
C GLY A 234 9.17 9.83 1.04
N TYR A 235 9.62 10.03 2.27
CA TYR A 235 10.98 9.71 2.69
C TYR A 235 11.39 8.26 2.41
N ALA A 236 10.50 7.32 2.70
CA ALA A 236 10.78 5.88 2.55
C ALA A 236 11.11 5.44 1.11
N GLN A 237 10.72 6.22 0.12
CA GLN A 237 10.90 5.88 -1.28
C GLN A 237 12.30 6.16 -1.83
N GLY A 238 13.10 7.01 -1.19
CA GLY A 238 14.48 7.29 -1.59
C GLY A 238 14.64 7.77 -3.04
N LEU A 239 13.69 8.58 -3.54
CA LEU A 239 13.62 9.01 -4.95
C LEU A 239 14.75 9.96 -5.36
N ASP A 240 15.46 10.52 -4.42
CA ASP A 240 16.68 11.30 -4.66
C ASP A 240 17.77 10.47 -5.37
N SER A 241 17.87 9.18 -5.09
CA SER A 241 18.79 8.28 -5.81
C SER A 241 18.38 8.04 -7.26
N VAL A 242 17.08 8.01 -7.55
CA VAL A 242 16.54 7.89 -8.91
C VAL A 242 16.84 9.16 -9.72
N LEU A 243 16.69 10.35 -9.13
CA LEU A 243 17.06 11.60 -9.80
C LEU A 243 18.56 11.69 -10.09
N LYS A 244 19.41 11.23 -9.17
CA LYS A 244 20.86 11.15 -9.42
C LYS A 244 21.19 10.17 -10.55
N ALA A 245 20.49 9.03 -10.64
CA ALA A 245 20.63 8.10 -11.77
C ALA A 245 20.18 8.74 -13.09
N ALA A 246 19.10 9.52 -13.08
CA ALA A 246 18.66 10.28 -14.27
C ALA A 246 19.73 11.28 -14.74
N ALA A 247 20.46 11.92 -13.80
CA ALA A 247 21.59 12.80 -14.12
C ALA A 247 22.75 12.06 -14.80
N LEU A 248 23.04 10.82 -14.38
CA LEU A 248 24.10 10.00 -15.00
C LEU A 248 23.75 9.54 -16.42
N LEU A 249 22.47 9.54 -16.78
CA LEU A 249 21.99 9.02 -18.07
C LEU A 249 21.64 10.11 -19.10
N LYS A 250 21.45 11.35 -18.68
CA LYS A 250 20.87 12.40 -19.54
C LYS A 250 21.64 12.67 -20.82
N ASP A 251 22.98 12.67 -20.75
CA ASP A 251 23.83 12.96 -21.89
C ASP A 251 24.11 11.71 -22.75
N GLU A 252 24.16 10.53 -22.11
CA GLU A 252 24.43 9.26 -22.80
C GLU A 252 23.16 8.70 -23.48
N TYR A 253 22.00 8.90 -22.88
CA TYR A 253 20.70 8.41 -23.37
C TYR A 253 19.65 9.52 -23.40
N PRO A 254 19.74 10.48 -24.34
CA PRO A 254 18.83 11.64 -24.40
C PRO A 254 17.39 11.28 -24.73
N ASN A 255 17.11 10.04 -25.15
CA ASN A 255 15.77 9.49 -25.34
C ASN A 255 15.17 8.84 -24.08
N VAL A 256 15.92 8.67 -22.99
CA VAL A 256 15.38 8.18 -21.73
C VAL A 256 14.74 9.32 -20.96
N HIS A 257 13.51 9.10 -20.49
CA HIS A 257 12.76 10.09 -19.72
C HIS A 257 12.18 9.49 -18.44
N PHE A 258 12.23 10.26 -17.36
CA PHE A 258 11.70 9.87 -16.05
C PHE A 258 10.44 10.66 -15.75
N LEU A 259 9.31 9.96 -15.61
CA LEU A 259 8.00 10.54 -15.32
C LEU A 259 7.62 10.26 -13.87
N PHE A 260 7.51 11.31 -13.04
CA PHE A 260 7.09 11.20 -11.65
C PHE A 260 5.63 11.64 -11.52
N VAL A 261 4.75 10.68 -11.22
CA VAL A 261 3.31 10.88 -11.05
C VAL A 261 2.92 10.70 -9.60
N GLY A 262 2.35 11.73 -9.01
CA GLY A 262 1.91 11.70 -7.61
C GLY A 262 2.28 12.94 -6.82
N ASP A 263 2.13 12.83 -5.50
CA ASP A 263 2.43 13.90 -4.54
C ASP A 263 3.04 13.33 -3.26
N GLY A 264 3.57 14.16 -2.40
CA GLY A 264 4.12 13.73 -1.11
C GLY A 264 5.03 14.76 -0.47
N GLN A 265 5.53 14.41 0.72
CA GLN A 265 6.32 15.34 1.54
C GLN A 265 7.67 15.70 0.93
N GLU A 266 8.24 14.82 0.11
CA GLU A 266 9.54 15.04 -0.55
C GLU A 266 9.41 15.71 -1.93
N ARG A 267 8.18 15.88 -2.46
CA ARG A 267 7.97 16.35 -3.83
C ARG A 267 8.67 17.69 -4.13
N GLU A 268 8.51 18.67 -3.29
CA GLU A 268 9.11 20.01 -3.49
C GLU A 268 10.64 19.92 -3.49
N LYS A 269 11.21 19.14 -2.55
CA LYS A 269 12.65 18.89 -2.46
C LYS A 269 13.18 18.17 -3.70
N LEU A 270 12.43 17.21 -4.25
CA LEU A 270 12.80 16.50 -5.47
C LEU A 270 12.74 17.42 -6.69
N ILE A 271 11.77 18.33 -6.77
CA ILE A 271 11.69 19.35 -7.83
C ILE A 271 12.90 20.28 -7.74
N GLN A 272 13.22 20.79 -6.54
CA GLN A 272 14.42 21.61 -6.35
C GLN A 272 15.68 20.88 -6.80
N MET A 273 15.83 19.59 -6.43
CA MET A 273 16.96 18.77 -6.85
C MET A 273 17.02 18.57 -8.37
N LYS A 274 15.87 18.40 -9.06
CA LYS A 274 15.80 18.40 -10.52
C LYS A 274 16.39 19.67 -11.12
N GLU A 275 16.03 20.82 -10.58
CA GLU A 275 16.53 22.13 -11.05
C GLU A 275 18.03 22.28 -10.81
N GLU A 276 18.50 21.92 -9.61
CA GLU A 276 19.94 21.96 -9.24
C GLU A 276 20.79 21.05 -10.15
N LEU A 277 20.29 19.89 -10.54
CA LEU A 277 20.95 18.93 -11.42
C LEU A 277 20.69 19.21 -12.92
N GLN A 278 19.87 20.21 -13.24
CA GLN A 278 19.49 20.59 -14.62
C GLN A 278 18.98 19.37 -15.42
N LEU A 279 17.96 18.67 -14.86
CA LEU A 279 17.39 17.47 -15.47
C LEU A 279 16.21 17.82 -16.38
N ASP A 280 16.47 17.96 -17.68
CA ASP A 280 15.48 18.11 -18.75
C ASP A 280 14.80 16.78 -19.11
N ASN A 281 15.44 15.64 -18.76
CA ASN A 281 14.90 14.29 -18.91
C ASN A 281 14.01 13.83 -17.74
N VAL A 282 13.50 14.76 -16.90
CA VAL A 282 12.63 14.46 -15.75
C VAL A 282 11.40 15.34 -15.76
N THR A 283 10.21 14.75 -15.64
CA THR A 283 8.93 15.46 -15.49
C THR A 283 8.22 15.06 -14.21
N PHE A 284 7.70 16.06 -13.47
CA PHE A 284 6.79 15.89 -12.34
C PHE A 284 5.36 16.25 -12.75
N TYR A 285 4.52 15.23 -13.02
CA TYR A 285 3.19 15.40 -13.59
C TYR A 285 2.10 15.74 -12.54
N GLY A 286 2.36 15.44 -11.27
CA GLY A 286 1.38 15.63 -10.19
C GLY A 286 0.49 14.40 -9.94
N SER A 287 -0.53 14.58 -9.09
CA SER A 287 -1.44 13.48 -8.72
C SER A 287 -2.54 13.29 -9.75
N VAL A 288 -2.82 12.04 -10.10
CA VAL A 288 -3.94 11.63 -10.95
C VAL A 288 -4.91 10.73 -10.18
N PRO A 289 -6.21 10.78 -10.49
CA PRO A 289 -7.17 9.81 -9.96
C PRO A 289 -6.77 8.37 -10.29
N VAL A 290 -7.04 7.44 -9.39
CA VAL A 290 -6.69 6.01 -9.57
C VAL A 290 -7.25 5.44 -10.87
N ALA A 291 -8.47 5.84 -11.26
CA ALA A 291 -9.12 5.41 -12.50
C ALA A 291 -8.36 5.82 -13.78
N LYS A 292 -7.55 6.87 -13.73
CA LYS A 292 -6.71 7.34 -14.85
C LYS A 292 -5.29 6.77 -14.85
N MET A 293 -4.90 6.08 -13.78
CA MET A 293 -3.56 5.50 -13.70
C MET A 293 -3.23 4.48 -14.82
N PRO A 294 -4.19 3.66 -15.33
CA PRO A 294 -3.90 2.81 -16.48
C PRO A 294 -3.46 3.58 -17.73
N GLU A 295 -3.95 4.81 -17.95
CA GLU A 295 -3.51 5.67 -19.06
C GLU A 295 -2.05 6.11 -18.88
N ILE A 296 -1.65 6.42 -17.64
CA ILE A 296 -0.24 6.73 -17.31
C ILE A 296 0.65 5.51 -17.57
N PHE A 297 0.22 4.31 -17.17
CA PHE A 297 0.99 3.09 -17.46
C PHE A 297 1.03 2.76 -18.95
N SER A 298 0.02 3.15 -19.74
CA SER A 298 0.01 2.91 -21.19
C SER A 298 1.10 3.69 -21.94
N ILE A 299 1.58 4.80 -21.36
CA ILE A 299 2.66 5.60 -21.92
C ILE A 299 4.03 5.31 -21.27
N SER A 300 4.07 4.36 -20.34
CA SER A 300 5.27 3.97 -19.59
C SER A 300 5.85 2.71 -20.16
N ASP A 301 7.15 2.72 -20.45
CA ASP A 301 7.85 1.50 -20.89
C ASP A 301 8.28 0.68 -19.66
N TYR A 302 8.66 1.35 -18.57
CA TYR A 302 9.04 0.70 -17.31
C TYR A 302 8.45 1.46 -16.11
N SER A 303 8.12 0.73 -15.05
CA SER A 303 7.71 1.33 -13.77
C SER A 303 8.86 1.28 -12.77
N ILE A 304 9.20 2.42 -12.18
CA ILE A 304 10.17 2.48 -11.08
C ILE A 304 9.43 2.32 -9.76
N VAL A 305 9.91 1.40 -8.93
CA VAL A 305 9.52 1.28 -7.53
C VAL A 305 10.79 1.32 -6.69
N SER A 306 10.88 2.25 -5.77
CA SER A 306 12.07 2.48 -4.98
C SER A 306 11.77 2.52 -3.48
N LEU A 307 12.68 1.97 -2.69
CA LEU A 307 12.72 2.06 -1.24
C LEU A 307 14.16 2.37 -0.78
N ARG A 308 14.26 3.04 0.39
CA ARG A 308 15.55 3.26 1.04
C ARG A 308 16.17 1.96 1.51
N ASN A 309 17.48 1.97 1.65
CA ASN A 309 18.26 0.85 2.19
C ASN A 309 18.12 0.75 3.73
N ILE A 310 16.95 0.28 4.16
CA ILE A 310 16.62 0.05 5.57
C ILE A 310 16.22 -1.42 5.71
N ASP A 311 16.78 -2.14 6.68
CA ASP A 311 16.54 -3.58 6.84
C ASP A 311 15.06 -3.94 6.98
N LEU A 312 14.28 -3.09 7.63
CA LEU A 312 12.82 -3.23 7.71
C LEU A 312 12.15 -3.36 6.34
N PHE A 313 12.66 -2.66 5.32
CA PHE A 313 12.06 -2.65 3.98
C PHE A 313 12.35 -3.90 3.16
N LYS A 314 13.27 -4.77 3.59
CA LYS A 314 13.51 -6.07 2.95
C LYS A 314 12.29 -6.99 3.02
N GLY A 315 11.47 -6.86 4.06
CA GLY A 315 10.19 -7.57 4.18
C GLY A 315 8.99 -6.81 3.59
N ALA A 316 9.19 -5.66 2.96
CA ALA A 316 8.09 -4.85 2.43
C ALA A 316 7.66 -5.30 1.02
N ARG A 317 6.35 -5.21 0.76
CA ARG A 317 5.76 -5.35 -0.59
C ARG A 317 5.11 -4.01 -0.99
N PRO A 318 5.84 -3.09 -1.64
CA PRO A 318 5.26 -1.83 -2.11
C PRO A 318 4.07 -2.07 -3.02
N SER A 319 2.92 -1.50 -2.67
CA SER A 319 1.68 -1.68 -3.43
C SER A 319 1.74 -1.17 -4.87
N LYS A 320 2.73 -0.35 -5.21
CA LYS A 320 2.95 0.20 -6.55
C LYS A 320 3.38 -0.85 -7.59
N ILE A 321 3.97 -1.96 -7.14
CA ILE A 321 4.38 -3.07 -8.02
C ILE A 321 3.16 -3.66 -8.75
N PHE A 322 2.07 -3.89 -8.02
CA PHE A 322 0.93 -4.65 -8.54
C PHE A 322 0.16 -3.94 -9.66
N PRO A 323 -0.15 -2.62 -9.59
CA PRO A 323 -0.71 -1.89 -10.72
C PRO A 323 0.19 -1.89 -11.97
N ALA A 324 1.50 -1.74 -11.79
CA ALA A 324 2.44 -1.76 -12.91
C ALA A 324 2.44 -3.11 -13.64
N ILE A 325 2.67 -4.21 -12.90
CA ILE A 325 2.68 -5.55 -13.52
C ILE A 325 1.29 -5.95 -14.07
N ALA A 326 0.20 -5.46 -13.46
CA ALA A 326 -1.14 -5.71 -13.96
C ALA A 326 -1.41 -5.05 -15.31
N THR A 327 -0.82 -3.90 -15.58
CA THR A 327 -0.88 -3.23 -16.89
C THR A 327 0.13 -3.78 -17.90
N GLY A 328 0.93 -4.78 -17.51
CA GLY A 328 1.99 -5.33 -18.37
C GLY A 328 3.23 -4.44 -18.43
N THR A 329 3.40 -3.50 -17.51
CA THR A 329 4.57 -2.63 -17.44
C THR A 329 5.63 -3.29 -16.55
N PRO A 330 6.80 -3.71 -17.09
CA PRO A 330 7.88 -4.31 -16.30
C PRO A 330 8.41 -3.35 -15.24
N VAL A 331 8.82 -3.90 -14.10
CA VAL A 331 9.24 -3.09 -12.94
C VAL A 331 10.76 -3.03 -12.82
N LEU A 332 11.32 -1.82 -12.70
CA LEU A 332 12.64 -1.60 -12.14
C LEU A 332 12.48 -1.34 -10.64
N TYR A 333 12.83 -2.32 -9.82
CA TYR A 333 12.76 -2.21 -8.36
C TYR A 333 14.12 -1.80 -7.78
N CYS A 334 14.20 -0.58 -7.27
CA CYS A 334 15.37 -0.07 -6.54
C CYS A 334 15.21 -0.41 -5.05
N GLY A 335 15.54 -1.63 -4.71
CA GLY A 335 15.33 -2.19 -3.38
C GLY A 335 15.82 -3.63 -3.29
N ASP A 336 15.61 -4.26 -2.13
CA ASP A 336 16.07 -5.61 -1.81
C ASP A 336 14.95 -6.43 -1.17
N GLY A 337 15.21 -7.71 -0.91
CA GLY A 337 14.35 -8.58 -0.10
C GLY A 337 13.18 -9.20 -0.86
N GLU A 338 12.02 -9.24 -0.19
CA GLU A 338 10.86 -10.04 -0.63
C GLU A 338 10.33 -9.62 -2.00
N SER A 339 10.20 -8.33 -2.26
CA SER A 339 9.73 -7.81 -3.56
C SER A 339 10.72 -8.05 -4.69
N ALA A 340 12.02 -7.96 -4.42
CA ALA A 340 13.06 -8.31 -5.38
C ALA A 340 12.95 -9.78 -5.79
N ASN A 341 12.79 -10.68 -4.81
CA ASN A 341 12.64 -12.11 -5.07
C ASN A 341 11.40 -12.43 -5.91
N ILE A 342 10.26 -11.81 -5.62
CA ILE A 342 9.03 -11.98 -6.41
C ILE A 342 9.27 -11.59 -7.87
N LEU A 343 9.82 -10.41 -8.13
CA LEU A 343 10.03 -9.91 -9.48
C LEU A 343 11.04 -10.75 -10.28
N LEU A 344 12.11 -11.22 -9.64
CA LEU A 344 13.12 -12.10 -10.26
C LEU A 344 12.55 -13.49 -10.54
N THR A 345 11.88 -14.11 -9.56
CA THR A 345 11.31 -15.46 -9.70
C THR A 345 10.32 -15.55 -10.85
N HIS A 346 9.51 -14.50 -11.03
CA HIS A 346 8.51 -14.45 -12.09
C HIS A 346 9.01 -13.77 -13.36
N ASN A 347 10.27 -13.36 -13.43
CA ASN A 347 10.85 -12.64 -14.58
C ASN A 347 9.93 -11.52 -15.11
N CYS A 348 9.51 -10.61 -14.21
CA CYS A 348 8.62 -9.50 -14.54
C CYS A 348 9.20 -8.12 -14.15
N GLY A 349 10.51 -8.08 -13.86
CA GLY A 349 11.23 -6.86 -13.53
C GLY A 349 12.73 -7.07 -13.40
N ARG A 350 13.45 -5.99 -13.18
CA ARG A 350 14.87 -5.94 -12.85
C ARG A 350 15.07 -5.28 -11.49
N ILE A 351 16.20 -5.58 -10.86
CA ILE A 351 16.50 -5.14 -9.50
C ILE A 351 17.76 -4.30 -9.52
N ALA A 352 17.64 -3.07 -9.02
CA ALA A 352 18.79 -2.21 -8.75
C ALA A 352 19.05 -2.13 -7.21
N PRO A 353 20.30 -1.99 -6.79
CA PRO A 353 20.62 -1.76 -5.38
C PRO A 353 19.91 -0.51 -4.86
N PRO A 354 19.31 -0.56 -3.64
CA PRO A 354 18.64 0.60 -3.06
C PRO A 354 19.63 1.73 -2.76
N GLU A 355 19.20 2.98 -2.97
CA GLU A 355 19.99 4.19 -2.73
C GLU A 355 21.37 4.23 -3.46
N ASN A 356 21.47 3.54 -4.59
CA ASN A 356 22.69 3.48 -5.40
C ASN A 356 22.42 4.02 -6.83
N PRO A 357 22.69 5.31 -7.09
CA PRO A 357 22.43 5.92 -8.39
C PRO A 357 23.16 5.24 -9.55
N GLU A 358 24.41 4.83 -9.35
CA GLU A 358 25.22 4.14 -10.35
C GLU A 358 24.64 2.76 -10.68
N GLY A 359 24.22 2.02 -9.66
CA GLY A 359 23.55 0.73 -9.81
C GLY A 359 22.21 0.86 -10.52
N ILE A 360 21.42 1.89 -10.18
CA ILE A 360 20.14 2.18 -10.88
C ILE A 360 20.40 2.51 -12.36
N ALA A 361 21.38 3.37 -12.64
CA ALA A 361 21.74 3.71 -14.02
C ALA A 361 22.27 2.50 -14.81
N ALA A 362 23.02 1.61 -14.16
CA ALA A 362 23.52 0.39 -14.78
C ALA A 362 22.36 -0.54 -15.18
N GLU A 363 21.39 -0.78 -14.32
CA GLU A 363 20.22 -1.61 -14.64
C GLU A 363 19.33 -0.97 -15.73
N ILE A 364 19.20 0.35 -15.76
CA ILE A 364 18.51 1.05 -16.85
C ILE A 364 19.22 0.80 -18.18
N ARG A 365 20.57 0.88 -18.23
CA ARG A 365 21.34 0.56 -19.44
C ARG A 365 21.11 -0.88 -19.93
N GLU A 366 20.99 -1.83 -19.00
CA GLU A 366 20.66 -3.22 -19.36
C GLU A 366 19.22 -3.35 -19.87
N LEU A 367 18.25 -2.67 -19.26
CA LEU A 367 16.87 -2.65 -19.71
C LEU A 367 16.72 -2.05 -21.14
N LEU A 368 17.56 -1.08 -21.50
CA LEU A 368 17.56 -0.48 -22.84
C LEU A 368 18.12 -1.41 -23.94
N LYS A 369 18.80 -2.51 -23.56
CA LYS A 369 19.40 -3.49 -24.48
C LYS A 369 18.54 -4.72 -24.71
N ILE A 370 17.49 -4.93 -23.88
CA ILE A 370 16.66 -6.14 -24.01
C ILE A 370 15.92 -6.16 -25.34
N SER A 371 15.74 -7.35 -25.88
CA SER A 371 14.99 -7.53 -27.13
C SER A 371 13.48 -7.28 -26.92
N PRO A 372 12.74 -6.97 -28.01
CA PRO A 372 11.28 -6.87 -27.92
C PRO A 372 10.61 -8.13 -27.39
N GLU A 373 11.17 -9.31 -27.67
CA GLU A 373 10.69 -10.60 -27.19
C GLU A 373 10.89 -10.77 -25.69
N GLU A 374 12.04 -10.37 -25.16
CA GLU A 374 12.32 -10.38 -23.72
C GLU A 374 11.40 -9.38 -23.00
N TYR A 375 11.24 -8.17 -23.52
CA TYR A 375 10.31 -7.18 -22.98
C TYR A 375 8.88 -7.75 -22.92
N LYS A 376 8.41 -8.33 -24.04
CA LYS A 376 7.09 -8.96 -24.11
C LYS A 376 6.94 -10.07 -23.08
N THR A 377 7.94 -10.91 -22.92
CA THR A 377 7.94 -11.99 -21.93
C THR A 377 7.82 -11.43 -20.50
N MET A 378 8.60 -10.40 -20.17
CA MET A 378 8.52 -9.74 -18.85
C MET A 378 7.12 -9.13 -18.61
N SER A 379 6.56 -8.49 -19.61
CA SER A 379 5.23 -7.88 -19.58
C SER A 379 4.12 -8.92 -19.34
N GLU A 380 4.13 -10.00 -20.12
CA GLU A 380 3.14 -11.10 -20.00
C GLU A 380 3.24 -11.82 -18.67
N ASN A 381 4.45 -12.09 -18.20
CA ASN A 381 4.71 -12.70 -16.90
C ASN A 381 4.18 -11.83 -15.76
N GLY A 382 4.42 -10.51 -15.81
CA GLY A 382 3.91 -9.56 -14.84
C GLY A 382 2.38 -9.54 -14.81
N ARG A 383 1.75 -9.48 -15.98
CA ARG A 383 0.28 -9.54 -16.09
C ARG A 383 -0.29 -10.85 -15.52
N LYS A 384 0.33 -11.98 -15.86
CA LYS A 384 -0.07 -13.30 -15.36
C LYS A 384 0.02 -13.35 -13.84
N LEU A 385 1.14 -12.95 -13.28
CA LEU A 385 1.35 -12.88 -11.82
C LEU A 385 0.28 -12.02 -11.13
N ALA A 386 0.00 -10.84 -11.67
CA ALA A 386 -1.03 -9.94 -11.12
C ALA A 386 -2.43 -10.57 -11.11
N VAL A 387 -2.80 -11.29 -12.18
CA VAL A 387 -4.12 -11.90 -12.32
C VAL A 387 -4.26 -13.15 -11.43
N GLU A 388 -3.25 -14.02 -11.43
CA GLU A 388 -3.32 -15.32 -10.77
C GLU A 388 -3.08 -15.27 -9.27
N GLU A 389 -2.27 -14.30 -8.77
CA GLU A 389 -1.89 -14.25 -7.35
C GLU A 389 -2.29 -12.95 -6.65
N TYR A 390 -2.30 -11.80 -7.36
CA TYR A 390 -2.50 -10.49 -6.74
C TYR A 390 -3.79 -9.79 -7.16
N SER A 391 -4.68 -10.43 -7.91
CA SER A 391 -6.02 -9.87 -8.11
C SER A 391 -6.81 -9.91 -6.80
N TRP A 392 -7.60 -8.86 -6.53
CA TRP A 392 -8.44 -8.84 -5.33
C TRP A 392 -9.42 -10.02 -5.29
N SER A 393 -9.87 -10.50 -6.45
CA SER A 393 -10.69 -11.71 -6.54
C SER A 393 -9.96 -12.91 -5.94
N ARG A 394 -8.72 -13.18 -6.38
CA ARG A 394 -7.92 -14.30 -5.88
C ARG A 394 -7.62 -14.18 -4.39
N ILE A 395 -7.18 -12.99 -3.95
CA ILE A 395 -6.87 -12.71 -2.54
C ILE A 395 -8.08 -12.96 -1.64
N VAL A 396 -9.29 -12.60 -2.10
CA VAL A 396 -10.51 -12.81 -1.30
C VAL A 396 -10.95 -14.28 -1.33
N ASP A 397 -10.71 -15.03 -2.39
CA ASP A 397 -10.93 -16.48 -2.39
C ASP A 397 -10.05 -17.17 -1.34
N ASP A 398 -8.78 -16.82 -1.28
CA ASP A 398 -7.84 -17.34 -0.27
C ASP A 398 -8.25 -16.91 1.15
N LEU A 399 -8.66 -15.64 1.34
CA LEU A 399 -9.20 -15.16 2.61
C LEU A 399 -10.40 -16.01 3.06
N LEU A 400 -11.37 -16.25 2.17
CA LEU A 400 -12.58 -17.02 2.48
C LEU A 400 -12.26 -18.48 2.81
N GLN A 401 -11.29 -19.10 2.14
CA GLN A 401 -10.80 -20.43 2.48
C GLN A 401 -10.31 -20.45 3.94
N HIS A 402 -9.45 -19.52 4.33
CA HIS A 402 -8.95 -19.43 5.71
C HIS A 402 -10.03 -19.09 6.74
N LEU A 403 -11.05 -18.33 6.38
CA LEU A 403 -12.16 -18.03 7.29
C LEU A 403 -13.16 -19.19 7.47
N SER A 404 -13.14 -20.17 6.57
CA SER A 404 -14.03 -21.35 6.60
C SER A 404 -13.47 -22.51 7.40
N GLU A 405 -12.16 -22.56 7.61
CA GLU A 405 -11.45 -23.52 8.47
C GLU A 405 -11.68 -23.20 9.97
#